data_8f33615a0646d1d7751fd4a814e866c5
#
_entry.id   8f33615a0646d1d7751fd4a814e866c5
#
_cell.length_a   1.000
_cell.length_b   1.000
_cell.length_c   1.000
_cell.angle_alpha   90.00
_cell.angle_beta   90.00
_cell.angle_gamma   90.00
#
_symmetry.space_group_name_H-M   'P 1'
#
loop_
_entity.id
_entity.type
_entity.pdbx_description
1 polymer ?
#
loop_
_entity_poly.entity_id
_entity_poly.type
_entity_poly.pdbx_seq_one_letter_code
_entity_poly.pdbx_strand_id
1 'polypeptide(L)'
;MGVAMAGFQCDAAKWRTLWFGTRVTPFASGLPFLRMPPFPGAVAHPLTVGCPTQRADSATGAGLMAALMAGRVGGRFWGTQPALPADRDIVLAPASSHEASAMFARAKAEELARRVLLIGSRFQRGLPGALQLGDDIDPWHLAGHASAVWTGADNELALVTALSGKPVTIFGQGRFSPLGEVDGYPDILGQLVADELLSAITYRDPFTGNAMDALAAIDLLAGWRRLIDRNRRTSAVFGVAQWKRATLDGLLWDGRRSPPYARSRGIRARALGQGDSALVWKSRAPAGLPDRLERGGVATGEIEDGFIRSKGLGANCVPPLSIVVDYMGVHFDPAQPSELEMLIQNADISPDLIERAADLRECLVAAGLDKYGQGRGTWARPAGARRHVLVTGQVEDDRSMLSGGAGCSNWDLIRRARSIEPDAYLIYKPHPDVEAGHRKGDIPDADVLQFADQVERSASIAALLDNVDAVHVITSLAGFEALMRGKQVTTHGVPFFAGWGLTRDLGQVPARRTADRSLDELVAATLILYPRYLDPVTRLPCPVEVLVDRMAKEQATVGSPLIWLRQKQGQLKTALKHIRRSA
;
A
#
# COMPACT_ATOMS: atom_id res chain seq x y z
N MET A 1 -43.60 -8.67 -14.89
CA MET A 1 -43.03 -10.01 -15.02
C MET A 1 -41.75 -10.04 -14.19
N GLY A 2 -41.84 -10.62 -13.00
CA GLY A 2 -40.74 -10.73 -12.07
C GLY A 2 -39.91 -11.97 -12.37
N VAL A 3 -38.59 -11.82 -12.31
CA VAL A 3 -37.66 -12.94 -12.24
C VAL A 3 -37.03 -12.91 -10.86
N ALA A 4 -37.30 -13.96 -10.10
CA ALA A 4 -36.82 -14.17 -8.74
C ALA A 4 -35.30 -14.40 -8.75
N MET A 5 -34.57 -13.65 -7.95
CA MET A 5 -33.18 -13.92 -7.60
C MET A 5 -33.16 -15.00 -6.51
N ALA A 6 -32.72 -16.19 -6.87
CA ALA A 6 -32.45 -17.26 -5.93
C ALA A 6 -31.22 -16.92 -5.08
N GLY A 7 -31.42 -16.78 -3.78
CA GLY A 7 -30.36 -16.59 -2.81
C GLY A 7 -29.55 -17.87 -2.62
N PHE A 8 -28.26 -17.82 -2.96
CA PHE A 8 -27.29 -18.81 -2.51
C PHE A 8 -26.80 -18.41 -1.12
N GLN A 9 -27.34 -19.04 -0.10
CA GLN A 9 -26.73 -19.06 1.24
C GLN A 9 -25.48 -19.95 1.19
N CYS A 10 -24.32 -19.34 1.25
CA CYS A 10 -23.05 -20.05 1.36
C CYS A 10 -22.77 -20.31 2.85
N ASP A 11 -22.75 -21.57 3.24
CA ASP A 11 -22.52 -22.04 4.61
C ASP A 11 -21.05 -21.77 5.01
N ALA A 12 -20.81 -20.68 5.72
CA ALA A 12 -19.49 -20.21 6.17
C ALA A 12 -18.81 -21.16 7.19
N ALA A 13 -19.51 -22.18 7.68
CA ALA A 13 -18.98 -23.08 8.69
C ALA A 13 -18.07 -24.19 8.10
N LYS A 14 -18.28 -24.58 6.85
CA LYS A 14 -17.51 -25.65 6.19
C LYS A 14 -16.09 -25.26 5.78
N TRP A 15 -15.76 -23.98 5.70
CA TRP A 15 -14.47 -23.49 5.22
C TRP A 15 -13.45 -23.20 6.32
N ARG A 16 -13.86 -23.20 7.59
CA ARG A 16 -12.96 -22.99 8.75
C ARG A 16 -12.00 -24.15 9.03
N THR A 17 -12.30 -25.36 8.61
CA THR A 17 -11.58 -26.57 9.04
C THR A 17 -10.41 -26.94 8.12
N LEU A 18 -10.31 -26.36 6.91
CA LEU A 18 -9.27 -26.72 5.92
C LEU A 18 -8.00 -25.85 5.96
N TRP A 19 -7.97 -24.75 6.74
CA TRP A 19 -6.87 -23.76 6.68
C TRP A 19 -6.05 -23.58 7.94
N PHE A 20 -6.41 -24.16 9.08
CA PHE A 20 -5.75 -23.93 10.37
C PHE A 20 -4.99 -25.12 10.97
N GLY A 21 -4.78 -26.21 10.25
CA GLY A 21 -4.28 -27.47 10.84
C GLY A 21 -3.03 -28.10 10.27
N THR A 22 -2.44 -27.62 9.18
CA THR A 22 -1.21 -28.23 8.64
C THR A 22 -0.02 -27.29 8.77
N ARG A 23 1.01 -27.71 9.53
CA ARG A 23 2.37 -27.15 9.40
C ARG A 23 2.84 -27.47 7.99
N VAL A 24 2.59 -26.55 7.05
CA VAL A 24 3.04 -26.66 5.67
C VAL A 24 4.54 -26.45 5.68
N THR A 25 5.30 -27.50 5.33
CA THR A 25 6.72 -27.35 5.03
C THR A 25 6.85 -26.41 3.84
N PRO A 26 7.78 -25.44 3.84
CA PRO A 26 7.85 -24.38 2.83
C PRO A 26 8.09 -24.85 1.40
N PHE A 27 8.51 -26.08 1.26
CA PHE A 27 8.81 -26.72 -0.03
C PHE A 27 8.03 -28.03 -0.21
N ALA A 28 6.79 -28.10 0.32
CA ALA A 28 5.97 -29.30 0.20
C ALA A 28 5.54 -29.54 -1.25
N SER A 29 5.74 -30.75 -1.74
CA SER A 29 5.21 -31.24 -3.01
C SER A 29 3.68 -31.13 -3.05
N GLY A 30 3.14 -30.70 -4.19
CA GLY A 30 1.69 -30.65 -4.43
C GLY A 30 1.02 -29.31 -4.16
N LEU A 31 1.70 -28.28 -3.69
CA LEU A 31 1.16 -26.91 -3.60
C LEU A 31 1.34 -26.16 -4.92
N PRO A 32 0.39 -25.28 -5.31
CA PRO A 32 0.56 -24.39 -6.46
C PRO A 32 1.78 -23.49 -6.29
N PHE A 33 2.53 -23.28 -7.39
CA PHE A 33 3.73 -22.44 -7.37
C PHE A 33 3.37 -20.98 -7.07
N LEU A 34 2.30 -20.46 -7.70
CA LEU A 34 1.74 -19.15 -7.35
C LEU A 34 0.69 -19.31 -6.25
N ARG A 35 0.94 -18.71 -5.12
CA ARG A 35 0.02 -18.72 -3.98
C ARG A 35 0.11 -17.45 -3.16
N MET A 36 -0.97 -17.13 -2.46
CA MET A 36 -1.06 -15.92 -1.66
C MET A 36 -0.24 -16.01 -0.38
N PRO A 37 0.43 -14.92 0.03
CA PRO A 37 0.93 -14.75 1.38
C PRO A 37 -0.22 -14.77 2.41
N PRO A 38 -0.02 -15.36 3.61
CA PRO A 38 -1.04 -15.43 4.65
C PRO A 38 -1.11 -14.11 5.46
N PHE A 39 -1.62 -13.05 4.85
CA PHE A 39 -1.78 -11.76 5.52
C PHE A 39 -2.64 -11.85 6.79
N PRO A 40 -2.30 -11.10 7.87
CA PRO A 40 -3.03 -11.15 9.13
C PRO A 40 -4.51 -10.81 8.98
N GLY A 41 -5.38 -11.73 9.38
CA GLY A 41 -6.84 -11.53 9.37
C GLY A 41 -7.48 -11.47 7.98
N ALA A 42 -6.77 -11.86 6.92
CA ALA A 42 -7.32 -11.91 5.57
C ALA A 42 -8.44 -12.95 5.44
N VAL A 43 -9.50 -12.59 4.73
CA VAL A 43 -10.64 -13.45 4.35
C VAL A 43 -10.88 -13.22 2.86
N ALA A 44 -10.23 -14.03 2.02
CA ALA A 44 -10.17 -13.80 0.59
C ALA A 44 -10.61 -15.03 -0.21
N HIS A 45 -10.94 -14.82 -1.48
CA HIS A 45 -11.08 -15.93 -2.42
C HIS A 45 -9.70 -16.56 -2.67
N PRO A 46 -9.61 -17.88 -2.90
CA PRO A 46 -8.34 -18.51 -3.24
C PRO A 46 -7.84 -17.99 -4.60
N LEU A 47 -6.56 -17.62 -4.67
CA LEU A 47 -5.93 -17.17 -5.92
C LEU A 47 -5.91 -18.27 -6.96
N THR A 48 -5.66 -19.53 -6.55
CA THR A 48 -5.53 -20.68 -7.43
C THR A 48 -6.64 -21.69 -7.17
N VAL A 49 -7.19 -22.22 -8.25
CA VAL A 49 -8.22 -23.28 -8.23
C VAL A 49 -7.77 -24.36 -9.19
N GLY A 50 -7.84 -25.63 -8.74
CA GLY A 50 -7.58 -26.79 -9.61
C GLY A 50 -8.57 -26.85 -10.77
N CYS A 51 -8.10 -27.17 -11.95
CA CYS A 51 -8.93 -27.40 -13.14
C CYS A 51 -8.50 -28.70 -13.84
N PRO A 52 -9.32 -29.26 -14.77
CA PRO A 52 -8.89 -30.38 -15.60
C PRO A 52 -7.63 -30.00 -16.39
N THR A 53 -6.69 -30.94 -16.46
CA THR A 53 -5.40 -30.75 -17.12
C THR A 53 -5.58 -30.32 -18.58
N GLN A 54 -5.02 -29.18 -18.94
CA GLN A 54 -4.90 -28.69 -20.32
C GLN A 54 -3.41 -28.60 -20.66
N ARG A 55 -3.04 -28.88 -21.88
CA ARG A 55 -1.65 -28.74 -22.34
C ARG A 55 -1.38 -27.24 -22.58
N ALA A 56 -0.38 -26.69 -21.90
CA ALA A 56 0.03 -25.31 -22.08
C ALA A 56 0.96 -25.16 -23.30
N ASP A 57 0.93 -23.98 -23.95
CA ASP A 57 1.81 -23.63 -25.06
C ASP A 57 3.13 -23.04 -24.52
N SER A 58 4.26 -23.52 -25.03
CA SER A 58 5.59 -23.06 -24.65
C SER A 58 5.85 -21.57 -24.98
N ALA A 59 5.22 -21.04 -26.01
CA ALA A 59 5.35 -19.60 -26.37
C ALA A 59 4.82 -18.69 -25.25
N THR A 60 3.74 -19.09 -24.59
CA THR A 60 3.19 -18.41 -23.41
C THR A 60 4.15 -18.49 -22.21
N GLY A 61 4.92 -19.56 -22.11
CA GLY A 61 5.86 -19.78 -21.01
C GLY A 61 6.97 -18.73 -20.92
N ALA A 62 7.47 -18.22 -22.02
CA ALA A 62 8.53 -17.20 -22.03
C ALA A 62 8.07 -15.88 -21.39
N GLY A 63 6.84 -15.42 -21.68
CA GLY A 63 6.26 -14.23 -21.07
C GLY A 63 6.04 -14.39 -19.57
N LEU A 64 5.52 -15.56 -19.14
CA LEU A 64 5.33 -15.90 -17.74
C LEU A 64 6.66 -15.98 -16.98
N MET A 65 7.68 -16.57 -17.60
CA MET A 65 9.03 -16.63 -17.05
C MET A 65 9.62 -15.23 -16.82
N ALA A 66 9.53 -14.34 -17.80
CA ALA A 66 9.99 -12.96 -17.65
C ALA A 66 9.26 -12.23 -16.51
N ALA A 67 7.94 -12.39 -16.41
CA ALA A 67 7.14 -11.80 -15.35
C ALA A 67 7.51 -12.36 -13.95
N LEU A 68 7.71 -13.68 -13.83
CA LEU A 68 8.17 -14.32 -12.58
C LEU A 68 9.52 -13.79 -12.13
N MET A 69 10.47 -13.67 -13.06
CA MET A 69 11.83 -13.16 -12.78
C MET A 69 11.80 -11.70 -12.35
N ALA A 70 11.04 -10.86 -13.05
CA ALA A 70 10.88 -9.43 -12.71
C ALA A 70 10.18 -9.25 -11.36
N GLY A 71 9.10 -10.00 -11.12
CA GLY A 71 8.33 -9.94 -9.87
C GLY A 71 9.01 -10.68 -8.70
N ARG A 72 9.90 -11.63 -8.98
CA ARG A 72 10.53 -12.56 -8.00
C ARG A 72 9.49 -13.25 -7.14
N VAL A 73 8.41 -13.75 -7.74
CA VAL A 73 7.28 -14.40 -7.08
C VAL A 73 7.19 -15.87 -7.45
N GLY A 74 6.42 -16.60 -6.70
CA GLY A 74 6.36 -18.06 -6.75
C GLY A 74 7.10 -18.70 -5.57
N GLY A 75 6.67 -19.88 -5.20
CA GLY A 75 7.09 -20.46 -3.95
C GLY A 75 6.66 -19.61 -2.74
N ARG A 76 7.37 -19.79 -1.63
CA ARG A 76 7.15 -19.00 -0.40
C ARG A 76 7.97 -17.69 -0.41
N PHE A 77 7.77 -16.83 -1.40
CA PHE A 77 8.52 -15.58 -1.57
C PHE A 77 8.40 -14.59 -0.38
N TRP A 78 7.43 -14.77 0.49
CA TRP A 78 7.27 -14.00 1.74
C TRP A 78 8.06 -14.59 2.92
N GLY A 79 8.83 -15.68 2.72
CA GLY A 79 9.73 -16.26 3.70
C GLY A 79 10.75 -15.27 4.25
N THR A 80 11.47 -15.63 5.31
CA THR A 80 12.48 -14.77 5.92
C THR A 80 13.68 -14.56 5.00
N GLN A 81 14.39 -13.44 5.17
CA GLN A 81 15.63 -13.13 4.43
C GLN A 81 16.76 -12.87 5.44
N PRO A 82 17.30 -13.92 6.10
CA PRO A 82 18.40 -13.75 7.04
C PRO A 82 19.68 -13.32 6.32
N ALA A 83 20.59 -12.67 7.04
CA ALA A 83 21.94 -12.45 6.54
C ALA A 83 22.64 -13.80 6.33
N LEU A 84 23.15 -14.04 5.13
CA LEU A 84 23.83 -15.27 4.73
C LEU A 84 25.34 -15.01 4.62
N PRO A 85 26.20 -15.88 5.22
CA PRO A 85 27.64 -15.74 5.13
C PRO A 85 28.14 -15.94 3.70
N ALA A 86 29.00 -15.06 3.22
CA ALA A 86 29.51 -15.09 1.85
C ALA A 86 30.35 -16.33 1.50
N ASP A 87 30.95 -16.96 2.50
CA ASP A 87 31.73 -18.18 2.37
C ASP A 87 30.88 -19.47 2.33
N ARG A 88 29.53 -19.33 2.41
CA ARG A 88 28.59 -20.43 2.39
C ARG A 88 27.59 -20.26 1.26
N ASP A 89 28.01 -20.68 0.09
CA ASP A 89 27.35 -20.39 -1.17
C ASP A 89 26.73 -21.62 -1.86
N ILE A 90 26.78 -22.81 -1.22
CA ILE A 90 26.14 -24.03 -1.70
C ILE A 90 24.91 -24.33 -0.83
N VAL A 91 23.73 -24.26 -1.43
CA VAL A 91 22.47 -24.51 -0.72
C VAL A 91 22.03 -25.95 -0.93
N LEU A 92 21.84 -26.68 0.18
CA LEU A 92 21.25 -28.02 0.20
C LEU A 92 19.84 -27.95 0.77
N ALA A 93 18.83 -28.37 0.00
CA ALA A 93 17.43 -28.37 0.39
C ALA A 93 16.78 -29.75 0.18
N PRO A 94 17.11 -30.78 0.97
CA PRO A 94 16.52 -32.09 0.86
C PRO A 94 15.06 -32.12 1.34
N ALA A 95 14.18 -32.79 0.62
CA ALA A 95 12.80 -33.01 1.02
C ALA A 95 12.61 -34.29 1.84
N SER A 96 13.53 -35.26 1.70
CA SER A 96 13.49 -36.55 2.37
C SER A 96 14.83 -36.94 3.00
N SER A 97 14.82 -37.92 3.91
CA SER A 97 16.07 -38.48 4.48
C SER A 97 16.91 -39.18 3.45
N HIS A 98 16.31 -39.75 2.41
CA HIS A 98 17.02 -40.41 1.31
C HIS A 98 17.80 -39.38 0.49
N GLU A 99 17.16 -38.29 0.06
CA GLU A 99 17.81 -37.18 -0.64
C GLU A 99 18.92 -36.56 0.21
N ALA A 100 18.64 -36.30 1.50
CA ALA A 100 19.63 -35.77 2.42
C ALA A 100 20.88 -36.68 2.48
N SER A 101 20.71 -38.00 2.56
CA SER A 101 21.84 -38.95 2.59
C SER A 101 22.69 -38.85 1.32
N ALA A 102 22.07 -38.80 0.15
CA ALA A 102 22.76 -38.69 -1.13
C ALA A 102 23.52 -37.36 -1.24
N MET A 103 22.85 -36.22 -0.91
CA MET A 103 23.46 -34.89 -0.90
C MET A 103 24.65 -34.82 0.06
N PHE A 104 24.51 -35.39 1.28
CA PHE A 104 25.59 -35.38 2.27
C PHE A 104 26.78 -36.24 1.86
N ALA A 105 26.54 -37.40 1.24
CA ALA A 105 27.61 -38.25 0.73
C ALA A 105 28.42 -37.48 -0.34
N ARG A 106 27.74 -36.84 -1.28
CA ARG A 106 28.38 -36.02 -2.32
C ARG A 106 29.13 -34.82 -1.73
N ALA A 107 28.50 -34.04 -0.83
CA ALA A 107 29.14 -32.89 -0.20
C ALA A 107 30.40 -33.25 0.60
N LYS A 108 30.43 -34.43 1.21
CA LYS A 108 31.63 -34.96 1.89
C LYS A 108 32.70 -35.36 0.90
N ALA A 109 32.35 -36.06 -0.19
CA ALA A 109 33.29 -36.50 -1.22
C ALA A 109 33.95 -35.30 -1.94
N GLU A 110 33.23 -34.22 -2.12
CA GLU A 110 33.71 -32.99 -2.75
C GLU A 110 34.29 -31.96 -1.73
N GLU A 111 34.40 -32.33 -0.44
CA GLU A 111 34.91 -31.48 0.66
C GLU A 111 34.19 -30.12 0.84
N LEU A 112 32.92 -30.05 0.48
CA LEU A 112 32.10 -28.82 0.43
C LEU A 112 31.41 -28.46 1.74
N ALA A 113 31.50 -29.29 2.78
CA ALA A 113 30.69 -29.17 4.01
C ALA A 113 30.75 -27.76 4.67
N ARG A 114 31.91 -27.10 4.61
CA ARG A 114 32.10 -25.74 5.16
C ARG A 114 31.48 -24.64 4.32
N ARG A 115 31.15 -24.93 3.06
CA ARG A 115 30.46 -24.00 2.13
C ARG A 115 28.96 -24.18 2.12
N VAL A 116 28.44 -25.18 2.84
CA VAL A 116 27.03 -25.58 2.77
C VAL A 116 26.15 -24.74 3.70
N LEU A 117 25.04 -24.27 3.13
CA LEU A 117 23.83 -23.85 3.82
C LEU A 117 22.80 -24.99 3.73
N LEU A 118 22.49 -25.61 4.85
CA LEU A 118 21.52 -26.72 4.90
C LEU A 118 20.14 -26.19 5.31
N ILE A 119 19.14 -26.35 4.44
CA ILE A 119 17.77 -25.95 4.70
C ILE A 119 17.01 -27.11 5.35
N GLY A 120 16.35 -26.82 6.47
CA GLY A 120 15.52 -27.78 7.19
C GLY A 120 16.12 -28.32 8.49
N SER A 121 15.44 -28.02 9.59
CA SER A 121 15.89 -28.34 10.96
C SER A 121 15.96 -29.86 11.24
N ARG A 122 15.20 -30.68 10.53
CA ARG A 122 15.14 -32.13 10.70
C ARG A 122 16.42 -32.87 10.28
N PHE A 123 17.31 -32.22 9.53
CA PHE A 123 18.54 -32.86 9.01
C PHE A 123 19.81 -32.47 9.76
N GLN A 124 19.69 -31.83 10.91
CA GLN A 124 20.75 -31.16 11.68
C GLN A 124 22.00 -32.01 11.94
N ARG A 125 21.89 -33.31 12.06
CA ARG A 125 23.03 -34.16 12.41
C ARG A 125 23.72 -34.78 11.20
N GLY A 126 23.23 -34.52 9.98
CA GLY A 126 23.68 -35.26 8.80
C GLY A 126 25.00 -34.80 8.20
N LEU A 127 25.33 -33.50 8.26
CA LEU A 127 26.52 -32.95 7.64
C LEU A 127 27.24 -31.99 8.62
N PRO A 128 28.19 -32.50 9.44
CA PRO A 128 29.00 -31.66 10.31
C PRO A 128 29.76 -30.57 9.52
N GLY A 129 29.73 -29.35 10.02
CA GLY A 129 30.35 -28.18 9.37
C GLY A 129 29.43 -27.38 8.48
N ALA A 130 28.26 -27.91 8.08
CA ALA A 130 27.24 -27.14 7.39
C ALA A 130 26.56 -26.14 8.34
N LEU A 131 26.24 -24.92 7.84
CA LEU A 131 25.38 -23.98 8.55
C LEU A 131 23.92 -24.33 8.27
N GLN A 132 23.18 -24.54 9.34
CA GLN A 132 21.79 -24.91 9.23
C GLN A 132 20.86 -23.72 9.35
N LEU A 133 19.87 -23.66 8.48
CA LEU A 133 18.82 -22.66 8.44
C LEU A 133 17.44 -23.31 8.60
N GLY A 134 16.46 -22.52 9.02
CA GLY A 134 15.06 -22.96 9.12
C GLY A 134 14.41 -23.16 7.74
N ASP A 135 13.17 -23.64 7.77
CA ASP A 135 12.38 -23.96 6.57
C ASP A 135 11.58 -22.77 6.03
N ASP A 136 11.64 -21.60 6.68
CA ASP A 136 10.80 -20.44 6.37
C ASP A 136 11.52 -19.32 5.61
N ILE A 137 12.53 -19.67 4.81
CA ILE A 137 13.33 -18.73 4.05
C ILE A 137 12.72 -18.51 2.66
N ASP A 138 12.81 -17.27 2.18
CA ASP A 138 12.45 -16.88 0.82
C ASP A 138 13.35 -17.63 -0.19
N PRO A 139 12.78 -18.44 -1.10
CA PRO A 139 13.58 -19.20 -2.06
C PRO A 139 14.36 -18.32 -3.04
N TRP A 140 13.84 -17.12 -3.38
CA TRP A 140 14.55 -16.17 -4.23
C TRP A 140 15.75 -15.53 -3.52
N HIS A 141 15.66 -15.37 -2.20
CA HIS A 141 16.79 -14.91 -1.39
C HIS A 141 17.92 -15.95 -1.36
N LEU A 142 17.57 -17.24 -1.20
CA LEU A 142 18.52 -18.34 -1.26
C LEU A 142 19.17 -18.47 -2.65
N ALA A 143 18.35 -18.50 -3.71
CA ALA A 143 18.85 -18.61 -5.08
C ALA A 143 19.74 -17.43 -5.49
N GLY A 144 19.41 -16.22 -5.04
CA GLY A 144 20.21 -15.03 -5.29
C GLY A 144 21.59 -15.06 -4.63
N HIS A 145 21.69 -15.69 -3.44
CA HIS A 145 22.95 -15.84 -2.70
C HIS A 145 23.80 -17.02 -3.21
N ALA A 146 23.16 -18.12 -3.61
CA ALA A 146 23.84 -19.38 -3.93
C ALA A 146 24.71 -19.28 -5.20
N SER A 147 25.88 -19.96 -5.19
CA SER A 147 26.61 -20.34 -6.39
C SER A 147 26.05 -21.60 -7.03
N ALA A 148 25.51 -22.51 -6.23
CA ALA A 148 24.83 -23.72 -6.66
C ALA A 148 23.77 -24.14 -5.64
N VAL A 149 22.68 -24.77 -6.12
CA VAL A 149 21.61 -25.32 -5.30
C VAL A 149 21.44 -26.81 -5.60
N TRP A 150 21.43 -27.62 -4.54
CA TRP A 150 21.12 -29.04 -4.59
C TRP A 150 19.80 -29.29 -3.87
N THR A 151 18.82 -29.82 -4.59
CA THR A 151 17.45 -29.91 -4.06
C THR A 151 16.74 -31.18 -4.53
N GLY A 152 15.64 -31.54 -3.86
CA GLY A 152 14.77 -32.63 -4.29
C GLY A 152 13.97 -32.26 -5.53
N ALA A 153 13.56 -33.26 -6.30
CA ALA A 153 12.90 -33.10 -7.60
C ALA A 153 11.50 -32.42 -7.54
N ASP A 154 10.85 -32.40 -6.38
CA ASP A 154 9.55 -31.76 -6.17
C ASP A 154 9.66 -30.41 -5.43
N ASN A 155 10.87 -29.96 -5.16
CA ASN A 155 11.11 -28.75 -4.39
C ASN A 155 11.06 -27.50 -5.28
N GLU A 156 10.20 -26.54 -4.97
CA GLU A 156 10.04 -25.26 -5.70
C GLU A 156 11.33 -24.44 -5.83
N LEU A 157 12.29 -24.65 -4.92
CA LEU A 157 13.60 -24.00 -5.00
C LEU A 157 14.34 -24.38 -6.29
N ALA A 158 14.08 -25.55 -6.89
CA ALA A 158 14.63 -25.95 -8.17
C ALA A 158 14.25 -24.96 -9.28
N LEU A 159 12.94 -24.70 -9.42
CA LEU A 159 12.42 -23.76 -10.43
C LEU A 159 12.90 -22.34 -10.17
N VAL A 160 12.85 -21.86 -8.92
CA VAL A 160 13.33 -20.53 -8.55
C VAL A 160 14.82 -20.36 -8.85
N THR A 161 15.63 -21.40 -8.60
CA THR A 161 17.08 -21.39 -8.89
C THR A 161 17.34 -21.29 -10.40
N ALA A 162 16.65 -22.10 -11.20
CA ALA A 162 16.75 -22.05 -12.66
C ALA A 162 16.30 -20.68 -13.22
N LEU A 163 15.17 -20.12 -12.72
CA LEU A 163 14.70 -18.78 -13.05
C LEU A 163 15.71 -17.67 -12.65
N SER A 164 16.51 -17.91 -11.62
CA SER A 164 17.58 -16.99 -11.19
C SER A 164 18.88 -17.15 -12.01
N GLY A 165 18.90 -18.03 -13.02
CA GLY A 165 20.07 -18.30 -13.85
C GLY A 165 21.20 -19.00 -13.10
N LYS A 166 20.91 -19.76 -12.04
CA LYS A 166 21.89 -20.44 -11.21
C LYS A 166 21.89 -21.94 -11.44
N PRO A 167 23.06 -22.62 -11.29
CA PRO A 167 23.15 -24.07 -11.38
C PRO A 167 22.27 -24.76 -10.33
N VAL A 168 21.48 -25.74 -10.78
CA VAL A 168 20.68 -26.60 -9.91
C VAL A 168 21.05 -28.05 -10.12
N THR A 169 21.22 -28.81 -9.02
CA THR A 169 21.37 -30.25 -9.05
C THR A 169 20.14 -30.87 -8.41
N ILE A 170 19.47 -31.72 -9.16
CA ILE A 170 18.24 -32.41 -8.72
C ILE A 170 18.56 -33.78 -8.17
N PHE A 171 17.98 -34.10 -7.03
CA PHE A 171 18.05 -35.44 -6.41
C PHE A 171 16.67 -36.08 -6.42
N GLY A 172 16.58 -37.31 -6.94
CA GLY A 172 15.35 -38.06 -7.08
C GLY A 172 14.60 -37.76 -8.39
N GLN A 173 13.37 -38.27 -8.48
CA GLN A 173 12.46 -38.08 -9.61
C GLN A 173 11.23 -37.29 -9.14
N GLY A 174 10.76 -36.34 -9.93
CA GLY A 174 9.62 -35.51 -9.62
C GLY A 174 9.39 -34.42 -10.68
N ARG A 175 8.57 -33.46 -10.38
CA ARG A 175 8.09 -32.46 -11.36
C ARG A 175 9.19 -31.55 -11.92
N PHE A 176 10.29 -31.35 -11.23
CA PHE A 176 11.42 -30.53 -11.67
C PHE A 176 12.64 -31.34 -12.11
N SER A 177 12.52 -32.67 -12.24
CA SER A 177 13.62 -33.55 -12.70
C SER A 177 14.25 -33.07 -14.03
N PRO A 178 13.50 -32.56 -15.02
CA PRO A 178 14.09 -32.09 -16.27
C PRO A 178 15.13 -31.00 -16.13
N LEU A 179 15.11 -30.22 -15.02
CA LEU A 179 16.12 -29.18 -14.74
C LEU A 179 17.51 -29.76 -14.39
N GLY A 180 17.60 -31.02 -14.04
CA GLY A 180 18.87 -31.72 -13.72
C GLY A 180 19.59 -32.35 -14.91
N GLU A 181 18.95 -32.39 -16.10
CA GLU A 181 19.38 -33.20 -17.23
C GLU A 181 20.06 -32.38 -18.37
N VAL A 182 20.09 -31.04 -18.29
CA VAL A 182 20.45 -30.20 -19.42
C VAL A 182 21.38 -29.05 -19.05
N ASP A 183 22.47 -28.91 -19.82
CA ASP A 183 23.27 -27.70 -19.89
C ASP A 183 22.60 -26.71 -20.86
N GLY A 184 21.87 -25.73 -20.37
CA GLY A 184 21.22 -24.68 -21.16
C GLY A 184 19.68 -24.76 -21.17
N TYR A 185 19.04 -23.94 -20.34
CA TYR A 185 17.64 -24.08 -19.93
C TYR A 185 16.51 -23.40 -20.74
N PRO A 186 16.70 -22.53 -21.77
CA PRO A 186 15.62 -21.62 -22.16
C PRO A 186 14.32 -22.31 -22.56
N ASP A 187 14.38 -23.34 -23.43
CA ASP A 187 13.17 -23.98 -23.95
C ASP A 187 12.49 -24.91 -22.92
N ILE A 188 13.28 -25.67 -22.18
CA ILE A 188 12.77 -26.57 -21.15
C ILE A 188 12.18 -25.77 -20.00
N LEU A 189 12.84 -24.66 -19.59
CA LEU A 189 12.38 -23.83 -18.51
C LEU A 189 11.06 -23.11 -18.85
N GLY A 190 10.90 -22.62 -20.09
CA GLY A 190 9.65 -22.04 -20.58
C GLY A 190 8.50 -23.05 -20.53
N GLN A 191 8.73 -24.29 -20.98
CA GLN A 191 7.72 -25.36 -20.92
C GLN A 191 7.36 -25.71 -19.47
N LEU A 192 8.35 -25.87 -18.58
CA LEU A 192 8.11 -26.17 -17.18
C LEU A 192 7.32 -25.06 -16.48
N VAL A 193 7.61 -23.78 -16.77
CA VAL A 193 6.84 -22.64 -16.24
C VAL A 193 5.41 -22.69 -16.76
N ALA A 194 5.21 -22.95 -18.05
CA ALA A 194 3.87 -23.07 -18.64
C ALA A 194 3.08 -24.25 -18.02
N ASP A 195 3.72 -25.41 -17.88
CA ASP A 195 3.09 -26.57 -17.25
C ASP A 195 2.74 -26.31 -15.79
N GLU A 196 3.64 -25.71 -15.02
CA GLU A 196 3.47 -25.41 -13.60
C GLU A 196 2.36 -24.38 -13.34
N LEU A 197 2.22 -23.40 -14.22
CA LEU A 197 1.27 -22.31 -14.04
C LEU A 197 -0.07 -22.50 -14.74
N LEU A 198 -0.15 -23.30 -15.80
CA LEU A 198 -1.35 -23.35 -16.66
C LEU A 198 -1.99 -24.73 -16.78
N SER A 199 -1.24 -25.83 -16.57
CA SER A 199 -1.74 -27.17 -16.95
C SER A 199 -2.89 -27.70 -16.10
N ALA A 200 -2.95 -27.35 -14.81
CA ALA A 200 -3.96 -27.87 -13.88
C ALA A 200 -4.51 -26.81 -12.94
N ILE A 201 -4.28 -25.53 -13.26
CA ILE A 201 -4.58 -24.41 -12.39
C ILE A 201 -5.25 -23.30 -13.19
N THR A 202 -6.31 -22.72 -12.61
CA THR A 202 -6.89 -21.44 -13.01
C THR A 202 -6.74 -20.45 -11.89
N TYR A 203 -6.73 -19.16 -12.23
CA TYR A 203 -6.57 -18.07 -11.26
C TYR A 203 -7.87 -17.32 -11.06
N ARG A 204 -8.05 -16.84 -9.84
CA ARG A 204 -9.16 -15.98 -9.44
C ARG A 204 -8.65 -14.76 -8.70
N ASP A 205 -9.25 -13.64 -8.97
CA ASP A 205 -9.04 -12.41 -8.23
C ASP A 205 -9.44 -12.63 -6.75
N PRO A 206 -8.52 -12.49 -5.80
CA PRO A 206 -8.79 -12.74 -4.39
C PRO A 206 -9.77 -11.73 -3.76
N PHE A 207 -10.01 -10.58 -4.38
CA PHE A 207 -10.93 -9.55 -3.91
C PHE A 207 -12.37 -9.81 -4.38
N THR A 208 -12.56 -10.28 -5.59
CA THR A 208 -13.88 -10.43 -6.25
C THR A 208 -14.28 -11.87 -6.50
N GLY A 209 -13.33 -12.80 -6.58
CA GLY A 209 -13.55 -14.20 -6.99
C GLY A 209 -13.71 -14.39 -8.51
N ASN A 210 -13.62 -13.33 -9.30
CA ASN A 210 -13.70 -13.40 -10.76
C ASN A 210 -12.49 -14.12 -11.36
N ALA A 211 -12.64 -14.63 -12.59
CA ALA A 211 -11.51 -15.20 -13.34
C ALA A 211 -10.42 -14.14 -13.56
N MET A 212 -9.17 -14.58 -13.47
CA MET A 212 -7.96 -13.78 -13.66
C MET A 212 -6.97 -14.60 -14.50
N ASP A 213 -6.14 -13.95 -15.29
CA ASP A 213 -5.06 -14.64 -15.99
C ASP A 213 -3.80 -14.77 -15.12
N ALA A 214 -2.86 -15.58 -15.57
CA ALA A 214 -1.63 -15.87 -14.84
C ALA A 214 -0.70 -14.64 -14.71
N LEU A 215 -0.65 -13.77 -15.72
CA LEU A 215 0.17 -12.55 -15.68
C LEU A 215 -0.37 -11.56 -14.66
N ALA A 216 -1.68 -11.34 -14.61
CA ALA A 216 -2.32 -10.51 -13.60
C ALA A 216 -2.12 -11.08 -12.18
N ALA A 217 -2.15 -12.42 -12.01
CA ALA A 217 -1.84 -13.06 -10.76
C ALA A 217 -0.37 -12.82 -10.33
N ILE A 218 0.58 -12.91 -11.26
CA ILE A 218 1.99 -12.61 -11.03
C ILE A 218 2.18 -11.14 -10.61
N ASP A 219 1.54 -10.20 -11.31
CA ASP A 219 1.65 -8.77 -10.98
C ASP A 219 1.09 -8.45 -9.60
N LEU A 220 -0.06 -9.02 -9.24
CA LEU A 220 -0.62 -8.90 -7.89
C LEU A 220 0.35 -9.41 -6.83
N LEU A 221 0.92 -10.61 -7.02
CA LEU A 221 1.90 -11.19 -6.10
C LEU A 221 3.18 -10.34 -6.04
N ALA A 222 3.63 -9.78 -7.17
CA ALA A 222 4.77 -8.87 -7.22
C ALA A 222 4.52 -7.58 -6.43
N GLY A 223 3.30 -7.06 -6.48
CA GLY A 223 2.85 -5.96 -5.62
C GLY A 223 2.96 -6.30 -4.13
N TRP A 224 2.48 -7.47 -3.73
CA TRP A 224 2.60 -7.95 -2.35
C TRP A 224 4.05 -8.20 -1.94
N ARG A 225 4.88 -8.74 -2.83
CA ARG A 225 6.30 -8.88 -2.57
C ARG A 225 6.97 -7.55 -2.28
N ARG A 226 6.77 -6.55 -3.14
CA ARG A 226 7.30 -5.19 -2.93
C ARG A 226 6.86 -4.60 -1.58
N LEU A 227 5.60 -4.79 -1.20
CA LEU A 227 5.08 -4.35 0.09
C LEU A 227 5.79 -5.05 1.26
N ILE A 228 5.88 -6.37 1.22
CA ILE A 228 6.52 -7.20 2.26
C ILE A 228 8.00 -6.83 2.40
N ASP A 229 8.73 -6.73 1.29
CA ASP A 229 10.17 -6.40 1.31
C ASP A 229 10.42 -5.00 1.89
N ARG A 230 9.56 -4.00 1.58
CA ARG A 230 9.61 -2.67 2.19
C ARG A 230 9.35 -2.72 3.71
N ASN A 231 8.50 -3.64 4.17
CA ASN A 231 8.15 -3.77 5.59
C ASN A 231 9.24 -4.44 6.43
N ARG A 232 10.08 -5.30 5.84
CA ARG A 232 11.13 -6.07 6.54
C ARG A 232 12.09 -5.17 7.32
N ARG A 233 12.34 -3.95 6.86
CA ARG A 233 13.20 -2.99 7.55
C ARG A 233 12.58 -2.37 8.81
N THR A 234 11.25 -2.48 9.02
CA THR A 234 10.55 -1.80 10.11
C THR A 234 10.63 -2.61 11.40
N SER A 235 11.44 -2.16 12.36
CA SER A 235 11.63 -2.82 13.66
C SER A 235 10.55 -2.48 14.68
N ALA A 236 9.95 -1.27 14.61
CA ALA A 236 8.87 -0.84 15.51
C ALA A 236 8.07 0.33 14.94
N VAL A 237 6.85 0.53 15.47
CA VAL A 237 5.96 1.65 15.11
C VAL A 237 5.54 2.40 16.37
N PHE A 238 5.65 3.73 16.37
CA PHE A 238 5.31 4.61 17.48
C PHE A 238 4.15 5.55 17.13
N GLY A 239 3.41 5.99 18.17
CA GLY A 239 2.36 7.00 18.04
C GLY A 239 1.04 6.49 17.45
N VAL A 240 0.90 5.21 17.16
CA VAL A 240 -0.32 4.64 16.57
C VAL A 240 -1.41 4.42 17.62
N ALA A 241 -2.60 4.96 17.37
CA ALA A 241 -3.77 4.69 18.18
C ALA A 241 -4.23 3.23 18.06
N GLN A 242 -4.70 2.65 19.17
CA GLN A 242 -5.09 1.24 19.21
C GLN A 242 -6.13 0.85 18.14
N TRP A 243 -7.09 1.73 17.88
CA TRP A 243 -8.15 1.50 16.90
C TRP A 243 -7.68 1.46 15.44
N LYS A 244 -6.48 2.01 15.12
CA LYS A 244 -5.87 1.95 13.79
C LYS A 244 -5.14 0.62 13.53
N ARG A 245 -4.72 -0.09 14.57
CA ARG A 245 -3.82 -1.26 14.44
C ARG A 245 -4.40 -2.36 13.55
N ALA A 246 -5.69 -2.62 13.67
CA ALA A 246 -6.35 -3.69 12.93
C ALA A 246 -6.23 -3.56 11.38
N THR A 247 -6.15 -2.34 10.86
CA THR A 247 -5.90 -2.09 9.43
C THR A 247 -4.42 -1.99 9.10
N LEU A 248 -3.61 -1.51 10.04
CA LEU A 248 -2.17 -1.38 9.85
C LEU A 248 -1.44 -2.72 9.87
N ASP A 249 -1.96 -3.72 10.60
CA ASP A 249 -1.31 -5.02 10.71
C ASP A 249 -1.10 -5.69 9.35
N GLY A 250 -2.10 -5.65 8.46
CA GLY A 250 -1.97 -6.17 7.09
C GLY A 250 -1.04 -5.32 6.21
N LEU A 251 -1.11 -3.98 6.34
CA LEU A 251 -0.32 -3.05 5.52
C LEU A 251 1.17 -2.99 5.92
N LEU A 252 1.50 -3.39 7.15
CA LEU A 252 2.87 -3.37 7.69
C LEU A 252 3.45 -4.78 7.93
N TRP A 253 2.78 -5.83 7.47
CA TRP A 253 3.24 -7.21 7.62
C TRP A 253 4.50 -7.47 6.79
N ASP A 254 5.53 -8.08 7.41
CA ASP A 254 6.86 -8.32 6.84
C ASP A 254 7.04 -9.72 6.20
N GLY A 255 5.95 -10.47 6.07
CA GLY A 255 5.97 -11.87 5.62
C GLY A 255 5.90 -12.88 6.78
N ARG A 256 6.21 -12.45 8.00
CA ARG A 256 6.18 -13.26 9.20
C ARG A 256 5.31 -12.67 10.30
N ARG A 257 5.45 -11.36 10.53
CA ARG A 257 4.73 -10.62 11.58
C ARG A 257 4.52 -9.16 11.19
N SER A 258 3.57 -8.53 11.85
CA SER A 258 3.45 -7.07 11.82
C SER A 258 4.41 -6.46 12.86
N PRO A 259 4.96 -5.27 12.61
CA PRO A 259 5.90 -4.64 13.54
C PRO A 259 5.21 -4.32 14.88
N PRO A 260 5.92 -4.41 15.99
CA PRO A 260 5.38 -4.09 17.30
C PRO A 260 5.03 -2.60 17.41
N TYR A 261 3.84 -2.31 17.95
CA TYR A 261 3.44 -0.96 18.33
C TYR A 261 4.04 -0.62 19.71
N ALA A 262 5.03 0.26 19.72
CA ALA A 262 5.81 0.56 20.91
C ALA A 262 5.36 1.85 21.59
N ARG A 263 5.54 1.90 22.93
CA ARG A 263 5.42 3.13 23.71
C ARG A 263 6.78 3.84 23.72
N SER A 264 6.77 5.18 23.61
CA SER A 264 7.98 6.00 23.49
C SER A 264 8.99 5.87 24.65
N ARG A 265 8.55 5.45 25.83
CA ARG A 265 9.39 5.20 27.01
C ARG A 265 9.47 3.72 27.40
N GLY A 266 8.91 2.82 26.59
CA GLY A 266 8.89 1.39 26.86
C GLY A 266 10.24 0.70 26.61
N ILE A 267 10.38 -0.54 27.10
CA ILE A 267 11.57 -1.38 26.95
C ILE A 267 11.99 -1.50 25.47
N ARG A 268 11.04 -1.65 24.54
CA ARG A 268 11.33 -1.75 23.10
C ARG A 268 11.98 -0.49 22.51
N ALA A 269 11.56 0.71 22.95
CA ALA A 269 12.19 1.95 22.49
C ALA A 269 13.65 2.08 22.95
N ARG A 270 14.00 1.41 24.05
CA ARG A 270 15.37 1.36 24.60
C ARG A 270 16.21 0.24 24.00
N ALA A 271 15.55 -0.78 23.44
CA ALA A 271 16.22 -1.92 22.82
C ALA A 271 16.54 -1.71 21.33
N LEU A 272 16.02 -0.64 20.71
CA LEU A 272 16.36 -0.27 19.32
C LEU A 272 17.74 0.39 19.29
N GLY A 273 18.52 0.09 18.27
CA GLY A 273 19.87 0.60 18.11
C GLY A 273 20.30 0.69 16.65
N GLN A 274 21.59 0.72 16.42
CA GLN A 274 22.17 0.82 15.07
C GLN A 274 21.68 -0.32 14.18
N GLY A 275 21.23 0.01 12.98
CA GLY A 275 20.68 -0.93 12.00
C GLY A 275 19.18 -1.17 12.11
N ASP A 276 18.52 -0.73 13.20
CA ASP A 276 17.08 -0.74 13.32
C ASP A 276 16.44 0.45 12.59
N SER A 277 15.18 0.30 12.20
CA SER A 277 14.37 1.43 11.75
C SER A 277 12.99 1.46 12.39
N ALA A 278 12.45 2.65 12.58
CA ALA A 278 11.19 2.87 13.26
C ALA A 278 10.28 3.82 12.48
N LEU A 279 8.99 3.48 12.42
CA LEU A 279 7.96 4.38 11.89
C LEU A 279 7.34 5.19 13.03
N VAL A 280 7.13 6.47 12.80
CA VAL A 280 6.59 7.40 13.80
C VAL A 280 5.36 8.11 13.23
N TRP A 281 4.22 7.94 13.90
CA TRP A 281 3.03 8.78 13.69
C TRP A 281 3.21 10.06 14.50
N LYS A 282 3.83 11.09 13.88
CA LYS A 282 4.31 12.28 14.58
C LYS A 282 3.22 13.06 15.29
N SER A 283 2.00 13.13 14.74
CA SER A 283 0.87 13.84 15.37
C SER A 283 0.46 13.29 16.75
N ARG A 284 0.91 12.09 17.12
CA ARG A 284 0.60 11.41 18.39
C ARG A 284 1.83 10.95 19.16
N ALA A 285 2.99 11.08 18.56
CA ALA A 285 4.25 10.77 19.23
C ALA A 285 4.70 11.95 20.12
N PRO A 286 5.36 11.71 21.25
CA PRO A 286 5.96 12.78 22.03
C PRO A 286 6.98 13.57 21.20
N ALA A 287 7.00 14.88 21.40
CA ALA A 287 8.02 15.75 20.83
C ALA A 287 9.43 15.22 21.16
N GLY A 288 10.36 15.31 20.20
CA GLY A 288 11.74 14.83 20.34
C GLY A 288 11.92 13.31 20.37
N LEU A 289 10.87 12.51 20.08
CA LEU A 289 11.03 11.06 19.90
C LEU A 289 11.87 10.71 18.68
N PRO A 290 11.62 11.28 17.49
CA PRO A 290 12.47 11.04 16.31
C PRO A 290 13.94 11.34 16.59
N ASP A 291 14.27 12.53 17.08
CA ASP A 291 15.65 12.97 17.38
C ASP A 291 16.36 12.04 18.38
N ARG A 292 15.59 11.49 19.34
CA ARG A 292 16.15 10.53 20.30
C ARG A 292 16.46 9.19 19.66
N LEU A 293 15.60 8.70 18.76
CA LEU A 293 15.81 7.45 18.01
C LEU A 293 17.01 7.60 17.09
N GLU A 294 17.09 8.69 16.35
CA GLU A 294 18.20 8.99 15.42
C GLU A 294 19.54 9.11 16.13
N ARG A 295 19.58 9.78 17.30
CA ARG A 295 20.80 9.80 18.16
C ARG A 295 21.18 8.42 18.67
N GLY A 296 20.23 7.49 18.76
CA GLY A 296 20.47 6.07 19.05
C GLY A 296 20.88 5.23 17.85
N GLY A 297 21.07 5.82 16.68
CA GLY A 297 21.41 5.12 15.44
C GLY A 297 20.23 4.41 14.76
N VAL A 298 18.99 4.70 15.16
CA VAL A 298 17.76 4.15 14.59
C VAL A 298 17.28 5.05 13.46
N ALA A 299 17.18 4.50 12.24
CA ALA A 299 16.58 5.23 11.12
C ALA A 299 15.09 5.49 11.39
N THR A 300 14.63 6.73 11.21
CA THR A 300 13.22 7.07 11.42
C THR A 300 12.50 7.32 10.10
N GLY A 301 11.27 6.81 10.01
CA GLY A 301 10.33 7.12 8.94
C GLY A 301 9.02 7.66 9.51
N GLU A 302 8.27 8.34 8.68
CA GLU A 302 6.97 8.87 9.04
C GLU A 302 5.85 8.00 8.47
N ILE A 303 4.78 7.83 9.24
CA ILE A 303 3.56 7.15 8.81
C ILE A 303 2.38 8.09 9.01
N GLU A 304 1.55 8.24 7.98
CA GLU A 304 0.34 9.08 8.02
C GLU A 304 -0.84 8.42 7.26
N ASP A 305 -2.05 8.97 7.43
CA ASP A 305 -3.22 8.58 6.63
C ASP A 305 -2.97 8.85 5.14
N GLY A 306 -3.41 7.95 4.25
CA GLY A 306 -3.31 8.13 2.81
C GLY A 306 -4.34 9.13 2.26
N PHE A 307 -4.25 9.39 0.94
CA PHE A 307 -5.07 10.39 0.24
C PHE A 307 -6.53 9.94 0.06
N ILE A 308 -6.77 8.64 -0.17
CA ILE A 308 -8.10 8.00 -0.17
C ILE A 308 -8.17 7.20 1.14
N ARG A 309 -8.77 7.80 2.18
CA ARG A 309 -8.58 7.29 3.55
C ARG A 309 -9.57 6.19 3.94
N SER A 310 -10.84 6.53 4.00
CA SER A 310 -11.94 5.64 4.43
C SER A 310 -13.27 6.40 4.41
N LYS A 311 -14.40 5.69 4.39
CA LYS A 311 -15.70 6.34 4.57
C LYS A 311 -15.84 6.82 6.02
N GLY A 312 -15.79 8.15 6.22
CA GLY A 312 -15.94 8.81 7.52
C GLY A 312 -14.66 9.36 8.14
N LEU A 313 -14.83 10.26 9.09
CA LEU A 313 -13.76 11.06 9.69
C LEU A 313 -12.91 10.27 10.69
N GLY A 314 -11.61 10.54 10.73
CA GLY A 314 -10.69 10.01 11.74
C GLY A 314 -11.03 10.46 13.16
N ALA A 315 -11.65 11.62 13.33
CA ALA A 315 -12.16 12.09 14.61
C ALA A 315 -13.20 11.13 15.22
N ASN A 316 -13.92 10.37 14.38
CA ASN A 316 -14.87 9.34 14.81
C ASN A 316 -14.21 7.96 15.04
N CYS A 317 -12.88 7.88 15.10
CA CYS A 317 -12.11 6.64 15.25
C CYS A 317 -12.32 5.62 14.11
N VAL A 318 -12.68 6.08 12.90
CA VAL A 318 -12.74 5.22 11.71
C VAL A 318 -11.31 4.90 11.27
N PRO A 319 -10.89 3.61 11.24
CA PRO A 319 -9.55 3.24 10.83
C PRO A 319 -9.26 3.64 9.38
N PRO A 320 -8.02 4.06 9.08
CA PRO A 320 -7.64 4.33 7.70
C PRO A 320 -7.54 3.02 6.91
N LEU A 321 -8.07 3.04 5.69
CA LEU A 321 -7.91 1.96 4.71
C LEU A 321 -6.74 2.23 3.76
N SER A 322 -6.10 3.38 3.92
CA SER A 322 -4.84 3.68 3.27
C SER A 322 -3.88 4.42 4.19
N ILE A 323 -2.61 4.17 3.98
CA ILE A 323 -1.51 4.85 4.67
C ILE A 323 -0.41 5.22 3.68
N VAL A 324 0.37 6.22 4.06
CA VAL A 324 1.67 6.49 3.46
C VAL A 324 2.77 6.18 4.47
N VAL A 325 3.89 5.69 3.98
CA VAL A 325 5.11 5.40 4.77
C VAL A 325 6.27 6.01 4.02
N ASP A 326 6.98 6.92 4.67
CA ASP A 326 8.03 7.72 4.05
C ASP A 326 9.25 7.78 4.99
N TYR A 327 10.41 7.39 4.50
CA TYR A 327 11.65 7.41 5.26
C TYR A 327 12.57 8.60 4.92
N MET A 328 12.14 9.46 3.99
CA MET A 328 12.85 10.69 3.64
C MET A 328 12.25 11.89 4.35
N GLY A 329 10.91 11.93 4.46
CA GLY A 329 10.18 13.01 5.05
C GLY A 329 8.68 12.74 5.05
N VAL A 330 7.85 13.76 4.94
CA VAL A 330 6.41 13.61 4.77
C VAL A 330 5.94 14.54 3.63
N HIS A 331 5.03 14.06 2.81
CA HIS A 331 4.61 14.71 1.58
C HIS A 331 4.08 16.15 1.73
N PHE A 332 3.64 16.55 2.91
CA PHE A 332 3.12 17.90 3.18
C PHE A 332 4.15 18.87 3.80
N ASP A 333 5.39 18.43 4.05
CA ASP A 333 6.46 19.29 4.55
C ASP A 333 7.45 19.64 3.43
N PRO A 334 7.35 20.85 2.84
CA PRO A 334 8.22 21.25 1.73
C PRO A 334 9.66 21.56 2.17
N ALA A 335 9.94 21.65 3.48
CA ALA A 335 11.29 21.93 3.97
C ALA A 335 12.25 20.75 3.75
N GLN A 336 11.72 19.52 3.67
CA GLN A 336 12.49 18.30 3.44
C GLN A 336 11.98 17.56 2.18
N PRO A 337 12.86 16.83 1.46
CA PRO A 337 12.40 15.94 0.42
C PRO A 337 11.54 14.82 1.01
N SER A 338 10.61 14.27 0.23
CA SER A 338 9.81 13.10 0.59
C SER A 338 9.91 12.03 -0.50
N GLU A 339 9.56 10.77 -0.16
CA GLU A 339 9.49 9.71 -1.18
C GLU A 339 8.47 10.07 -2.28
N LEU A 340 7.35 10.74 -1.94
CA LEU A 340 6.40 11.24 -2.94
C LEU A 340 7.04 12.28 -3.87
N GLU A 341 7.76 13.25 -3.31
CA GLU A 341 8.44 14.28 -4.10
C GLU A 341 9.46 13.65 -5.05
N MET A 342 10.21 12.64 -4.58
CA MET A 342 11.16 11.90 -5.40
C MET A 342 10.48 11.08 -6.51
N LEU A 343 9.32 10.49 -6.22
CA LEU A 343 8.51 9.81 -7.25
C LEU A 343 8.03 10.80 -8.33
N ILE A 344 7.48 11.95 -7.93
CA ILE A 344 7.04 12.96 -8.88
C ILE A 344 8.22 13.52 -9.69
N GLN A 345 9.36 13.81 -9.03
CA GLN A 345 10.53 14.38 -9.68
C GLN A 345 11.21 13.43 -10.66
N ASN A 346 11.39 12.14 -10.29
CA ASN A 346 12.33 11.25 -10.96
C ASN A 346 11.73 9.97 -11.54
N ALA A 347 10.47 9.59 -11.19
CA ALA A 347 9.95 8.34 -11.69
C ALA A 347 9.78 8.37 -13.21
N ASP A 348 10.24 7.31 -13.87
CA ASP A 348 9.87 6.99 -15.25
C ASP A 348 8.51 6.30 -15.23
N ILE A 349 7.46 7.05 -15.54
CA ILE A 349 6.07 6.59 -15.51
C ILE A 349 5.69 6.09 -16.89
N SER A 350 5.53 4.78 -17.02
CA SER A 350 5.22 4.14 -18.29
C SER A 350 3.87 4.60 -18.85
N PRO A 351 3.67 4.54 -20.18
CA PRO A 351 2.38 4.86 -20.81
C PRO A 351 1.20 4.09 -20.21
N ASP A 352 1.35 2.80 -19.93
CA ASP A 352 0.31 1.96 -19.32
C ASP A 352 -0.06 2.44 -17.91
N LEU A 353 0.92 2.93 -17.15
CA LEU A 353 0.67 3.49 -15.82
C LEU A 353 0.00 4.87 -15.89
N ILE A 354 0.28 5.66 -16.92
CA ILE A 354 -0.39 6.94 -17.19
C ILE A 354 -1.86 6.67 -17.56
N GLU A 355 -2.13 5.72 -18.46
CA GLU A 355 -3.49 5.32 -18.83
C GLU A 355 -4.27 4.82 -17.61
N ARG A 356 -3.68 3.93 -16.81
CA ARG A 356 -4.27 3.47 -15.55
C ARG A 356 -4.58 4.60 -14.58
N ALA A 357 -3.72 5.62 -14.49
CA ALA A 357 -3.94 6.79 -13.65
C ALA A 357 -5.08 7.68 -14.17
N ALA A 358 -5.21 7.82 -15.49
CA ALA A 358 -6.33 8.51 -16.12
C ALA A 358 -7.66 7.82 -15.81
N ASP A 359 -7.73 6.50 -15.99
CA ASP A 359 -8.92 5.69 -15.67
C ASP A 359 -9.29 5.81 -14.19
N LEU A 360 -8.31 5.72 -13.29
CA LEU A 360 -8.51 5.88 -11.85
C LEU A 360 -9.07 7.28 -11.53
N ARG A 361 -8.50 8.33 -12.11
CA ARG A 361 -8.96 9.71 -11.94
C ARG A 361 -10.42 9.87 -12.40
N GLU A 362 -10.76 9.34 -13.56
CA GLU A 362 -12.12 9.38 -14.08
C GLU A 362 -13.11 8.63 -13.19
N CYS A 363 -12.74 7.44 -12.70
CA CYS A 363 -13.55 6.68 -11.73
C CYS A 363 -13.78 7.47 -10.44
N LEU A 364 -12.75 8.11 -9.87
CA LEU A 364 -12.86 8.91 -8.66
C LEU A 364 -13.79 10.10 -8.83
N VAL A 365 -13.66 10.82 -9.95
CA VAL A 365 -14.50 11.98 -10.27
C VAL A 365 -15.94 11.54 -10.52
N ALA A 366 -16.17 10.53 -11.34
CA ALA A 366 -17.51 10.02 -11.65
C ALA A 366 -18.24 9.48 -10.41
N ALA A 367 -17.52 8.85 -9.48
CA ALA A 367 -18.08 8.37 -8.22
C ALA A 367 -18.30 9.48 -7.18
N GLY A 368 -17.87 10.73 -7.44
CA GLY A 368 -17.96 11.83 -6.48
C GLY A 368 -17.20 11.58 -5.17
N LEU A 369 -16.11 10.80 -5.26
CA LEU A 369 -15.33 10.43 -4.08
C LEU A 369 -14.32 11.52 -3.72
N ASP A 370 -14.20 11.77 -2.42
CA ASP A 370 -13.16 12.57 -1.79
C ASP A 370 -12.35 11.73 -0.79
N LYS A 371 -11.45 12.35 -0.05
CA LYS A 371 -10.63 11.69 0.99
C LYS A 371 -11.46 10.85 1.97
N TYR A 372 -12.71 11.18 2.22
CA TYR A 372 -13.58 10.59 3.24
C TYR A 372 -14.80 9.84 2.67
N GLY A 373 -14.79 9.56 1.39
CA GLY A 373 -15.85 8.87 0.67
C GLY A 373 -16.79 9.81 -0.09
N GLN A 374 -18.01 9.38 -0.35
CA GLN A 374 -19.01 10.23 -0.99
C GLN A 374 -19.51 11.29 -0.01
N GLY A 375 -19.28 12.57 -0.33
CA GLY A 375 -19.85 13.69 0.39
C GLY A 375 -21.37 13.76 0.20
N ARG A 376 -22.08 14.22 1.23
CA ARG A 376 -23.52 14.50 1.15
C ARG A 376 -23.72 16.01 0.89
N GLY A 377 -24.75 16.35 0.15
CA GLY A 377 -25.13 17.71 -0.17
C GLY A 377 -24.79 18.08 -1.62
N THR A 378 -25.75 18.70 -2.25
CA THR A 378 -25.64 19.25 -3.62
C THR A 378 -25.41 20.74 -3.55
N TRP A 379 -24.82 21.30 -4.58
CA TRP A 379 -24.69 22.75 -4.76
C TRP A 379 -25.04 23.10 -6.20
N ALA A 380 -25.91 24.08 -6.34
CA ALA A 380 -26.26 24.60 -7.65
C ALA A 380 -25.49 25.90 -7.88
N ARG A 381 -24.81 25.98 -9.02
CA ARG A 381 -24.11 27.22 -9.43
C ARG A 381 -25.09 28.36 -9.52
N PRO A 382 -24.87 29.49 -8.82
CA PRO A 382 -25.67 30.68 -8.97
C PRO A 382 -25.71 31.17 -10.43
N ALA A 383 -26.86 31.65 -10.89
CA ALA A 383 -27.01 32.15 -12.24
C ALA A 383 -26.17 33.42 -12.46
N GLY A 384 -25.61 33.60 -13.67
CA GLY A 384 -24.80 34.73 -14.04
C GLY A 384 -23.55 34.39 -14.83
N ALA A 385 -22.92 35.37 -15.43
CA ALA A 385 -21.72 35.21 -16.24
C ALA A 385 -20.41 35.32 -15.43
N ARG A 386 -20.49 35.58 -14.12
CA ARG A 386 -19.29 35.70 -13.27
C ARG A 386 -18.56 34.35 -13.15
N ARG A 387 -17.23 34.41 -13.17
CA ARG A 387 -16.37 33.31 -12.83
C ARG A 387 -16.60 32.89 -11.37
N HIS A 388 -16.83 31.63 -11.10
CA HIS A 388 -17.03 31.08 -9.75
C HIS A 388 -15.73 30.49 -9.22
N VAL A 389 -15.30 30.97 -8.06
CA VAL A 389 -14.03 30.58 -7.44
C VAL A 389 -14.28 30.10 -6.02
N LEU A 390 -13.85 28.87 -5.75
CA LEU A 390 -13.92 28.29 -4.42
C LEU A 390 -12.67 28.64 -3.61
N VAL A 391 -12.87 29.06 -2.38
CA VAL A 391 -11.81 29.32 -1.40
C VAL A 391 -12.01 28.36 -0.23
N THR A 392 -11.07 27.42 -0.03
CA THR A 392 -11.22 26.36 0.99
C THR A 392 -10.48 26.72 2.27
N GLY A 393 -11.22 26.90 3.36
CA GLY A 393 -10.66 27.03 4.70
C GLY A 393 -9.99 25.73 5.16
N GLN A 394 -8.99 25.87 6.01
CA GLN A 394 -8.22 24.75 6.58
C GLN A 394 -8.13 24.86 8.10
N VAL A 395 -7.71 23.79 8.73
CA VAL A 395 -7.37 23.74 10.15
C VAL A 395 -6.00 24.40 10.35
N GLU A 396 -5.94 25.60 10.92
CA GLU A 396 -4.70 26.40 10.99
C GLU A 396 -3.61 25.80 11.87
N ASP A 397 -3.96 24.94 12.84
CA ASP A 397 -3.02 24.20 13.69
C ASP A 397 -2.75 22.79 13.16
N ASP A 398 -3.13 22.48 11.91
CA ASP A 398 -2.75 21.21 11.28
C ASP A 398 -1.29 21.22 10.81
N ARG A 399 -0.67 20.02 10.79
CA ARG A 399 0.76 19.89 10.43
C ARG A 399 1.04 20.38 9.00
N SER A 400 0.15 20.11 8.06
CA SER A 400 0.28 20.58 6.68
C SER A 400 0.27 22.11 6.57
N MET A 401 -0.54 22.77 7.40
CA MET A 401 -0.57 24.23 7.49
C MET A 401 0.68 24.80 8.16
N LEU A 402 1.13 24.16 9.25
CA LEU A 402 2.32 24.62 9.98
C LEU A 402 3.60 24.44 9.17
N SER A 403 3.71 23.38 8.37
CA SER A 403 4.91 23.11 7.54
C SER A 403 4.84 23.84 6.18
N GLY A 404 3.73 23.69 5.46
CA GLY A 404 3.61 24.15 4.07
C GLY A 404 2.83 25.45 3.88
N GLY A 405 2.17 25.98 4.92
CA GLY A 405 1.29 27.15 4.82
C GLY A 405 2.01 28.50 4.76
N ALA A 406 3.32 28.55 5.00
CA ALA A 406 4.13 29.78 4.98
C ALA A 406 3.55 30.94 5.83
N GLY A 407 2.89 30.61 6.96
CA GLY A 407 2.24 31.57 7.84
C GLY A 407 0.93 32.18 7.32
N CYS A 408 0.41 31.70 6.19
CA CYS A 408 -0.87 32.14 5.63
C CYS A 408 -2.03 31.60 6.48
N SER A 409 -2.89 32.48 6.99
CA SER A 409 -4.13 32.12 7.69
C SER A 409 -5.31 31.98 6.71
N ASN A 410 -6.43 31.42 7.18
CA ASN A 410 -7.68 31.41 6.39
C ASN A 410 -8.15 32.84 6.04
N TRP A 411 -7.91 33.78 6.94
CA TRP A 411 -8.20 35.21 6.71
C TRP A 411 -7.34 35.78 5.57
N ASP A 412 -6.04 35.50 5.58
CA ASP A 412 -5.14 35.94 4.50
C ASP A 412 -5.53 35.32 3.16
N LEU A 413 -5.91 34.05 3.16
CA LEU A 413 -6.34 33.31 1.97
C LEU A 413 -7.53 34.01 1.30
N ILE A 414 -8.60 34.33 2.05
CA ILE A 414 -9.81 34.97 1.50
C ILE A 414 -9.47 36.36 0.92
N ARG A 415 -8.72 37.17 1.65
CA ARG A 415 -8.33 38.53 1.21
C ARG A 415 -7.48 38.49 -0.06
N ARG A 416 -6.50 37.58 -0.10
CA ARG A 416 -5.64 37.39 -1.29
C ARG A 416 -6.45 36.87 -2.48
N ALA A 417 -7.36 35.91 -2.25
CA ALA A 417 -8.24 35.39 -3.30
C ALA A 417 -9.09 36.52 -3.92
N ARG A 418 -9.72 37.41 -3.11
CA ARG A 418 -10.47 38.56 -3.61
C ARG A 418 -9.59 39.53 -4.38
N SER A 419 -8.35 39.77 -3.91
CA SER A 419 -7.41 40.67 -4.60
C SER A 419 -6.98 40.12 -5.97
N ILE A 420 -6.89 38.81 -6.11
CA ILE A 420 -6.49 38.15 -7.36
C ILE A 420 -7.67 38.00 -8.32
N GLU A 421 -8.86 37.80 -7.79
CA GLU A 421 -10.11 37.51 -8.52
C GLU A 421 -11.16 38.60 -8.18
N PRO A 422 -10.92 39.91 -8.55
CA PRO A 422 -11.73 41.02 -8.08
C PRO A 422 -13.19 40.91 -8.53
N ASP A 423 -13.45 40.38 -9.73
CA ASP A 423 -14.78 40.33 -10.34
C ASP A 423 -15.44 38.93 -10.19
N ALA A 424 -14.74 37.94 -9.60
CA ALA A 424 -15.27 36.59 -9.46
C ALA A 424 -16.35 36.51 -8.37
N TYR A 425 -17.24 35.54 -8.49
CA TYR A 425 -18.11 35.08 -7.41
C TYR A 425 -17.33 34.13 -6.49
N LEU A 426 -16.91 34.64 -5.33
CA LEU A 426 -16.11 33.91 -4.38
C LEU A 426 -16.99 33.14 -3.38
N ILE A 427 -16.74 31.85 -3.27
CA ILE A 427 -17.44 30.96 -2.35
C ILE A 427 -16.42 30.50 -1.31
N TYR A 428 -16.64 30.83 -0.05
CA TYR A 428 -15.81 30.32 1.05
C TYR A 428 -16.44 29.08 1.66
N LYS A 429 -15.65 28.00 1.73
CA LYS A 429 -16.05 26.77 2.42
C LYS A 429 -15.15 26.54 3.63
N PRO A 430 -15.65 26.74 4.85
CA PRO A 430 -14.88 26.45 6.07
C PRO A 430 -14.61 24.93 6.20
N HIS A 431 -13.55 24.59 6.93
CA HIS A 431 -13.23 23.18 7.21
C HIS A 431 -14.23 22.58 8.21
N PRO A 432 -14.72 21.34 8.01
CA PRO A 432 -15.73 20.74 8.90
C PRO A 432 -15.31 20.63 10.37
N ASP A 433 -14.03 20.35 10.67
CA ASP A 433 -13.53 20.28 12.05
C ASP A 433 -13.44 21.67 12.72
N VAL A 434 -13.26 22.72 11.94
CA VAL A 434 -13.30 24.12 12.40
C VAL A 434 -14.74 24.51 12.70
N GLU A 435 -15.67 24.23 11.80
CA GLU A 435 -17.11 24.47 12.01
C GLU A 435 -17.66 23.76 13.25
N ALA A 436 -17.21 22.51 13.49
CA ALA A 436 -17.54 21.78 14.69
C ALA A 436 -16.95 22.39 15.98
N GLY A 437 -16.10 23.42 15.85
CA GLY A 437 -15.44 24.11 16.98
C GLY A 437 -14.42 23.26 17.69
N HIS A 438 -13.82 22.28 16.98
CA HIS A 438 -12.81 21.39 17.55
C HIS A 438 -11.38 21.88 17.27
N ARG A 439 -11.20 22.73 16.27
CA ARG A 439 -9.89 23.18 15.77
C ARG A 439 -9.87 24.68 15.46
N LYS A 440 -8.66 25.25 15.31
CA LYS A 440 -8.44 26.67 14.99
C LYS A 440 -8.70 26.97 13.52
N GLY A 441 -9.07 28.22 13.22
CA GLY A 441 -9.26 28.74 11.86
C GLY A 441 -10.68 29.21 11.56
N ASP A 442 -11.54 29.36 12.59
CA ASP A 442 -12.88 29.93 12.45
C ASP A 442 -12.82 31.44 12.16
N ILE A 443 -13.61 31.87 11.21
CA ILE A 443 -13.79 33.27 10.84
C ILE A 443 -15.29 33.55 10.88
N PRO A 444 -15.74 34.65 11.56
CA PRO A 444 -17.16 35.05 11.55
C PRO A 444 -17.67 35.30 10.13
N ASP A 445 -18.89 34.83 9.83
CA ASP A 445 -19.48 34.97 8.50
C ASP A 445 -19.53 36.44 8.03
N ALA A 446 -19.81 37.38 8.93
CA ALA A 446 -19.83 38.81 8.63
C ALA A 446 -18.48 39.34 8.13
N ASP A 447 -17.38 38.75 8.64
CA ASP A 447 -16.04 39.11 8.20
C ASP A 447 -15.70 38.45 6.86
N VAL A 448 -16.04 37.16 6.70
CA VAL A 448 -15.87 36.45 5.42
C VAL A 448 -16.60 37.19 4.28
N LEU A 449 -17.86 37.60 4.51
CA LEU A 449 -18.70 38.25 3.50
C LEU A 449 -18.23 39.64 3.10
N GLN A 450 -17.23 40.24 3.76
CA GLN A 450 -16.55 41.42 3.25
C GLN A 450 -15.71 41.14 2.00
N PHE A 451 -15.28 39.89 1.80
CA PHE A 451 -14.40 39.49 0.71
C PHE A 451 -14.99 38.39 -0.16
N ALA A 452 -15.85 37.52 0.36
CA ALA A 452 -16.53 36.44 -0.36
C ALA A 452 -18.00 36.79 -0.60
N ASP A 453 -18.60 36.29 -1.69
CA ASP A 453 -20.00 36.47 -2.01
C ASP A 453 -20.91 35.47 -1.26
N GLN A 454 -20.36 34.31 -0.86
CA GLN A 454 -21.10 33.24 -0.19
C GLN A 454 -20.22 32.50 0.80
N VAL A 455 -20.81 32.10 1.95
CA VAL A 455 -20.25 31.09 2.84
C VAL A 455 -21.05 29.81 2.66
N GLU A 456 -20.40 28.74 2.19
CA GLU A 456 -21.07 27.47 1.91
C GLU A 456 -20.68 26.40 2.94
N ARG A 457 -21.66 25.90 3.69
CA ARG A 457 -21.44 24.94 4.79
C ARG A 457 -22.01 23.55 4.50
N SER A 458 -23.10 23.48 3.71
CA SER A 458 -23.91 22.28 3.54
C SER A 458 -23.46 21.39 2.38
N ALA A 459 -22.99 22.00 1.29
CA ALA A 459 -22.57 21.26 0.09
C ALA A 459 -21.31 20.42 0.36
N SER A 460 -21.21 19.27 -0.30
CA SER A 460 -19.97 18.49 -0.30
C SER A 460 -18.87 19.22 -1.09
N ILE A 461 -17.62 18.94 -0.75
CA ILE A 461 -16.49 19.52 -1.50
C ILE A 461 -16.53 19.10 -2.98
N ALA A 462 -16.87 17.84 -3.26
CA ALA A 462 -17.00 17.32 -4.62
C ALA A 462 -18.06 18.10 -5.42
N ALA A 463 -19.27 18.31 -4.84
CA ALA A 463 -20.33 19.07 -5.51
C ALA A 463 -19.94 20.53 -5.84
N LEU A 464 -19.15 21.16 -4.97
CA LEU A 464 -18.60 22.49 -5.24
C LEU A 464 -17.56 22.44 -6.34
N LEU A 465 -16.60 21.52 -6.26
CA LEU A 465 -15.53 21.37 -7.24
C LEU A 465 -16.06 21.08 -8.65
N ASP A 466 -17.14 20.31 -8.76
CA ASP A 466 -17.77 20.03 -10.07
C ASP A 466 -18.33 21.30 -10.73
N ASN A 467 -18.75 22.30 -9.95
CA ASN A 467 -19.51 23.45 -10.41
C ASN A 467 -18.76 24.80 -10.40
N VAL A 468 -17.51 24.85 -9.89
CA VAL A 468 -16.67 26.06 -9.92
C VAL A 468 -15.70 26.05 -11.08
N ASP A 469 -15.13 27.20 -11.41
CA ASP A 469 -14.14 27.36 -12.48
C ASP A 469 -12.70 27.28 -11.96
N ALA A 470 -12.48 27.71 -10.71
CA ALA A 470 -11.17 27.73 -10.09
C ALA A 470 -11.25 27.54 -8.57
N VAL A 471 -10.10 27.22 -7.98
CA VAL A 471 -9.97 26.97 -6.54
C VAL A 471 -8.72 27.64 -5.98
N HIS A 472 -8.86 28.32 -4.84
CA HIS A 472 -7.76 28.83 -4.05
C HIS A 472 -7.59 28.00 -2.77
N VAL A 473 -6.38 27.52 -2.53
CA VAL A 473 -6.02 26.72 -1.36
C VAL A 473 -4.73 27.22 -0.74
N ILE A 474 -4.51 26.96 0.54
CA ILE A 474 -3.17 27.10 1.12
C ILE A 474 -2.39 25.80 0.85
N THR A 475 -2.74 24.71 1.53
CA THR A 475 -2.12 23.37 1.34
C THR A 475 -3.16 22.26 1.25
N SER A 476 -4.45 22.62 1.12
CA SER A 476 -5.56 21.67 1.17
C SER A 476 -5.50 20.64 0.05
N LEU A 477 -5.80 19.38 0.38
CA LEU A 477 -6.00 18.31 -0.60
C LEU A 477 -7.11 18.63 -1.61
N ALA A 478 -8.06 19.51 -1.26
CA ALA A 478 -9.09 19.99 -2.19
C ALA A 478 -8.49 20.62 -3.47
N GLY A 479 -7.27 21.16 -3.42
CA GLY A 479 -6.55 21.61 -4.60
C GLY A 479 -6.17 20.46 -5.54
N PHE A 480 -5.70 19.35 -5.02
CA PHE A 480 -5.43 18.14 -5.82
C PHE A 480 -6.72 17.53 -6.37
N GLU A 481 -7.79 17.48 -5.56
CA GLU A 481 -9.12 17.04 -6.01
C GLU A 481 -9.72 17.95 -7.10
N ALA A 482 -9.40 19.25 -7.06
CA ALA A 482 -9.75 20.22 -8.10
C ALA A 482 -8.97 19.98 -9.40
N LEU A 483 -7.65 19.73 -9.31
CA LEU A 483 -6.83 19.37 -10.49
C LEU A 483 -7.37 18.12 -11.18
N MET A 484 -7.75 17.09 -10.43
CA MET A 484 -8.35 15.86 -10.99
C MET A 484 -9.66 16.13 -11.76
N ARG A 485 -10.36 17.24 -11.46
CA ARG A 485 -11.57 17.71 -12.16
C ARG A 485 -11.28 18.74 -13.24
N GLY A 486 -10.01 18.96 -13.59
CA GLY A 486 -9.61 19.93 -14.61
C GLY A 486 -9.82 21.39 -14.22
N LYS A 487 -9.91 21.69 -12.89
CA LYS A 487 -10.11 23.08 -12.43
C LYS A 487 -8.76 23.79 -12.30
N GLN A 488 -8.78 25.10 -12.51
CA GLN A 488 -7.61 25.93 -12.25
C GLN A 488 -7.38 26.05 -10.74
N VAL A 489 -6.13 25.82 -10.31
CA VAL A 489 -5.77 25.84 -8.89
C VAL A 489 -4.68 26.86 -8.62
N THR A 490 -4.94 27.75 -7.64
CA THR A 490 -3.96 28.69 -7.10
C THR A 490 -3.58 28.26 -5.68
N THR A 491 -2.29 28.02 -5.43
CA THR A 491 -1.77 27.66 -4.10
C THR A 491 -1.17 28.89 -3.42
N HIS A 492 -1.54 29.12 -2.16
CA HIS A 492 -1.01 30.21 -1.33
C HIS A 492 0.10 29.74 -0.37
N GLY A 493 0.21 28.45 -0.17
CA GLY A 493 1.31 27.74 0.48
C GLY A 493 2.01 26.83 -0.52
N VAL A 494 2.67 25.79 -0.02
CA VAL A 494 3.45 24.84 -0.83
C VAL A 494 2.99 23.39 -0.57
N PRO A 495 1.83 22.98 -1.11
CA PRO A 495 1.40 21.58 -1.03
C PRO A 495 2.28 20.66 -1.89
N PHE A 496 2.09 19.34 -1.77
CA PHE A 496 2.87 18.36 -2.54
C PHE A 496 2.65 18.48 -4.06
N PHE A 497 1.50 18.97 -4.50
CA PHE A 497 1.14 19.13 -5.91
C PHE A 497 1.54 20.47 -6.52
N ALA A 498 2.16 21.38 -5.74
CA ALA A 498 2.70 22.65 -6.24
C ALA A 498 4.10 22.48 -6.85
N GLY A 499 4.42 23.23 -7.90
CA GLY A 499 5.75 23.29 -8.52
C GLY A 499 5.99 22.29 -9.64
N TRP A 500 4.93 21.72 -10.23
CA TRP A 500 5.03 20.71 -11.29
C TRP A 500 4.39 21.16 -12.62
N GLY A 501 4.17 22.46 -12.81
CA GLY A 501 3.55 23.01 -14.02
C GLY A 501 2.01 22.98 -14.04
N LEU A 502 1.34 22.43 -13.01
CA LEU A 502 -0.11 22.22 -12.97
C LEU A 502 -0.89 23.28 -12.19
N THR A 503 -0.22 24.12 -11.40
CA THR A 503 -0.83 25.08 -10.49
C THR A 503 -0.24 26.48 -10.69
N ARG A 504 -0.99 27.50 -10.30
CA ARG A 504 -0.46 28.85 -10.08
C ARG A 504 0.06 28.94 -8.65
N ASP A 505 1.37 28.88 -8.48
CA ASP A 505 2.00 28.84 -7.18
C ASP A 505 2.39 30.25 -6.70
N LEU A 506 1.84 30.65 -5.55
CA LEU A 506 2.17 31.90 -4.88
C LEU A 506 3.10 31.69 -3.68
N GLY A 507 3.21 30.46 -3.20
CA GLY A 507 4.19 30.05 -2.21
C GLY A 507 5.58 29.85 -2.83
N GLN A 508 6.61 29.87 -2.01
CA GLN A 508 7.99 29.64 -2.46
C GLN A 508 8.22 28.13 -2.66
N VAL A 509 8.04 27.66 -3.88
CA VAL A 509 8.28 26.28 -4.28
C VAL A 509 9.76 25.93 -4.10
N PRO A 510 10.10 24.75 -3.53
CA PRO A 510 11.49 24.30 -3.39
C PRO A 510 12.20 24.18 -4.75
N ALA A 511 13.42 24.70 -4.85
CA ALA A 511 14.20 24.69 -6.09
C ALA A 511 14.53 23.28 -6.65
N ARG A 512 14.34 22.25 -5.84
CA ARG A 512 14.52 20.84 -6.23
C ARG A 512 13.32 20.27 -7.01
N ARG A 513 12.18 20.97 -7.08
CA ARG A 513 11.03 20.59 -7.91
C ARG A 513 11.18 21.24 -9.27
N THR A 514 11.76 20.51 -10.20
CA THR A 514 12.14 21.01 -11.53
C THR A 514 11.46 20.27 -12.68
N ALA A 515 10.78 19.17 -12.40
CA ALA A 515 10.08 18.40 -13.43
C ALA A 515 8.74 19.05 -13.78
N ASP A 516 8.44 19.18 -15.07
CA ASP A 516 7.07 19.40 -15.55
C ASP A 516 6.36 18.05 -15.67
N ARG A 517 5.18 17.94 -15.08
CA ARG A 517 4.40 16.71 -15.07
C ARG A 517 3.00 16.92 -15.62
N SER A 518 2.51 15.92 -16.35
CA SER A 518 1.09 15.84 -16.66
C SER A 518 0.27 15.53 -15.40
N LEU A 519 -1.03 15.81 -15.45
CA LEU A 519 -1.94 15.50 -14.35
C LEU A 519 -1.94 14.00 -14.03
N ASP A 520 -1.96 13.14 -15.05
CA ASP A 520 -2.06 11.70 -14.84
C ASP A 520 -0.73 11.10 -14.34
N GLU A 521 0.43 11.69 -14.65
CA GLU A 521 1.70 11.35 -13.98
C GLU A 521 1.67 11.74 -12.50
N LEU A 522 1.14 12.92 -12.16
CA LEU A 522 0.96 13.31 -10.75
C LEU A 522 0.00 12.37 -10.01
N VAL A 523 -1.10 11.96 -10.65
CA VAL A 523 -2.07 10.99 -10.10
C VAL A 523 -1.40 9.62 -9.92
N ALA A 524 -0.63 9.14 -10.90
CA ALA A 524 0.11 7.89 -10.80
C ALA A 524 1.05 7.87 -9.59
N ALA A 525 1.88 8.90 -9.45
CA ALA A 525 2.80 9.02 -8.32
C ALA A 525 2.05 9.08 -6.97
N THR A 526 1.00 9.92 -6.90
CA THR A 526 0.29 10.24 -5.66
C THR A 526 -0.65 9.14 -5.19
N LEU A 527 -1.39 8.50 -6.11
CA LEU A 527 -2.44 7.55 -5.75
C LEU A 527 -2.09 6.09 -6.03
N ILE A 528 -1.18 5.79 -6.96
CA ILE A 528 -0.86 4.40 -7.31
C ILE A 528 0.47 3.97 -6.67
N LEU A 529 1.53 4.77 -6.80
CA LEU A 529 2.88 4.35 -6.42
C LEU A 529 3.22 4.58 -4.95
N TYR A 530 2.74 5.68 -4.36
CA TYR A 530 3.16 6.11 -3.02
C TYR A 530 2.36 5.47 -1.87
N PRO A 531 1.00 5.44 -1.88
CA PRO A 531 0.23 4.91 -0.76
C PRO A 531 0.16 3.38 -0.76
N ARG A 532 -0.28 2.85 0.38
CA ARG A 532 -0.65 1.45 0.61
C ARG A 532 -2.13 1.39 0.94
N TYR A 533 -2.85 0.46 0.35
CA TYR A 533 -4.29 0.32 0.49
C TYR A 533 -4.67 -1.04 1.06
N LEU A 534 -5.76 -1.10 1.82
CA LEU A 534 -6.34 -2.31 2.39
C LEU A 534 -7.79 -2.45 1.93
N ASP A 535 -8.12 -3.58 1.34
CA ASP A 535 -9.52 -3.93 1.07
C ASP A 535 -10.27 -4.19 2.41
N PRO A 536 -11.29 -3.42 2.75
CA PRO A 536 -12.05 -3.60 3.99
C PRO A 536 -12.80 -4.94 4.05
N VAL A 537 -13.10 -5.57 2.91
CA VAL A 537 -13.85 -6.82 2.80
C VAL A 537 -12.93 -8.01 3.02
N THR A 538 -11.88 -8.14 2.22
CA THR A 538 -10.96 -9.28 2.28
C THR A 538 -9.83 -9.09 3.29
N ARG A 539 -9.57 -7.85 3.72
CA ARG A 539 -8.45 -7.46 4.60
C ARG A 539 -7.07 -7.74 3.99
N LEU A 540 -7.01 -7.86 2.68
CA LEU A 540 -5.77 -7.94 1.93
C LEU A 540 -5.26 -6.55 1.58
N PRO A 541 -3.94 -6.32 1.56
CA PRO A 541 -3.38 -5.18 0.83
C PRO A 541 -3.82 -5.25 -0.63
N CYS A 542 -4.26 -4.13 -1.19
CA CYS A 542 -4.91 -4.13 -2.51
C CYS A 542 -4.42 -2.97 -3.39
N PRO A 543 -4.59 -3.06 -4.71
CA PRO A 543 -4.54 -1.90 -5.60
C PRO A 543 -5.57 -0.84 -5.22
N VAL A 544 -5.31 0.41 -5.57
CA VAL A 544 -6.19 1.56 -5.23
C VAL A 544 -7.60 1.40 -5.80
N GLU A 545 -7.71 0.81 -6.99
CA GLU A 545 -8.97 0.59 -7.71
C GLU A 545 -9.94 -0.29 -6.90
N VAL A 546 -9.41 -1.29 -6.20
CA VAL A 546 -10.23 -2.15 -5.31
C VAL A 546 -10.84 -1.33 -4.19
N LEU A 547 -10.06 -0.46 -3.54
CA LEU A 547 -10.59 0.40 -2.48
C LEU A 547 -11.62 1.41 -3.03
N VAL A 548 -11.35 2.01 -4.18
CA VAL A 548 -12.27 2.95 -4.86
C VAL A 548 -13.60 2.27 -5.18
N ASP A 549 -13.56 1.06 -5.73
CA ASP A 549 -14.77 0.26 -6.01
C ASP A 549 -15.57 -0.05 -4.73
N ARG A 550 -14.87 -0.44 -3.64
CA ARG A 550 -15.51 -0.67 -2.33
C ARG A 550 -16.16 0.58 -1.76
N MET A 551 -15.52 1.74 -1.93
CA MET A 551 -16.05 3.02 -1.47
C MET A 551 -17.27 3.45 -2.31
N ALA A 552 -17.21 3.30 -3.62
CA ALA A 552 -18.32 3.61 -4.54
C ALA A 552 -19.55 2.72 -4.27
N LYS A 553 -19.34 1.42 -3.99
CA LYS A 553 -20.39 0.46 -3.63
C LYS A 553 -20.84 0.51 -2.16
N GLU A 554 -20.39 1.50 -1.40
CA GLU A 554 -20.68 1.64 0.04
C GLU A 554 -20.20 0.47 0.92
N GLN A 555 -19.33 -0.38 0.44
CA GLN A 555 -18.79 -1.56 1.16
C GLN A 555 -17.58 -1.24 2.05
N ALA A 556 -17.09 0.00 2.04
CA ALA A 556 -15.90 0.44 2.78
C ALA A 556 -16.19 0.82 4.25
N THR A 557 -17.17 0.20 4.91
CA THR A 557 -17.47 0.45 6.32
C THR A 557 -16.74 -0.53 7.22
N VAL A 558 -15.79 -0.01 8.00
CA VAL A 558 -15.20 -0.77 9.12
C VAL A 558 -16.08 -0.58 10.35
N GLY A 559 -17.00 -1.50 10.58
CA GLY A 559 -17.88 -1.48 11.75
C GLY A 559 -17.13 -1.82 13.05
N SER A 560 -17.24 -0.96 14.07
CA SER A 560 -16.74 -1.24 15.43
C SER A 560 -17.70 -0.63 16.45
N PRO A 561 -17.95 -1.29 17.59
CA PRO A 561 -18.74 -0.73 18.67
C PRO A 561 -18.23 0.63 19.17
N LEU A 562 -16.90 0.85 19.11
CA LEU A 562 -16.27 2.12 19.44
C LEU A 562 -16.62 3.24 18.46
N ILE A 563 -16.74 2.93 17.16
CA ILE A 563 -17.17 3.88 16.13
C ILE A 563 -18.60 4.32 16.41
N TRP A 564 -19.49 3.37 16.67
CA TRP A 564 -20.89 3.65 17.00
C TRP A 564 -21.01 4.54 18.24
N LEU A 565 -20.29 4.23 19.32
CA LEU A 565 -20.29 5.01 20.56
C LEU A 565 -19.80 6.45 20.34
N ARG A 566 -18.74 6.64 19.54
CA ARG A 566 -18.18 7.96 19.21
C ARG A 566 -19.08 8.77 18.28
N GLN A 567 -19.75 8.13 17.33
CA GLN A 567 -20.74 8.80 16.48
C GLN A 567 -21.93 9.29 17.31
N LYS A 568 -22.42 8.48 18.27
CA LYS A 568 -23.48 8.89 19.22
C LYS A 568 -23.04 10.05 20.12
N GLN A 569 -21.82 10.01 20.66
CA GLN A 569 -21.27 11.12 21.45
C GLN A 569 -21.13 12.42 20.62
N GLY A 570 -20.72 12.31 19.36
CA GLY A 570 -20.64 13.44 18.43
C GLY A 570 -22.03 14.05 18.17
N GLN A 571 -23.02 13.21 17.86
CA GLN A 571 -24.43 13.64 17.65
C GLN A 571 -25.01 14.35 18.88
N LEU A 572 -24.75 13.82 20.09
CA LEU A 572 -25.21 14.42 21.34
C LEU A 572 -24.58 15.80 21.59
N LYS A 573 -23.29 15.95 21.33
CA LYS A 573 -22.58 17.23 21.45
C LYS A 573 -23.11 18.27 20.46
N THR A 574 -23.40 17.87 19.24
CA THR A 574 -23.96 18.75 18.20
C THR A 574 -25.38 19.20 18.58
N ALA A 575 -26.22 18.28 19.04
CA ALA A 575 -27.57 18.59 19.51
C ALA A 575 -27.57 19.57 20.71
N LEU A 576 -26.68 19.36 21.69
CA LEU A 576 -26.52 20.27 22.84
C LEU A 576 -26.01 21.65 22.46
N LYS A 577 -25.18 21.78 21.42
CA LYS A 577 -24.72 23.08 20.89
C LYS A 577 -25.84 23.83 20.18
N HIS A 578 -26.67 23.13 19.40
CA HIS A 578 -27.85 23.75 18.77
C HIS A 578 -28.82 24.32 19.82
N ILE A 579 -29.06 23.60 20.90
CA ILE A 579 -29.92 24.05 22.01
C ILE A 579 -29.31 25.30 22.68
N ARG A 580 -27.98 25.37 22.88
CA ARG A 580 -27.30 26.52 23.47
C ARG A 580 -27.18 27.76 22.55
N ARG A 581 -27.33 27.60 21.22
CA ARG A 581 -27.37 28.72 20.27
C ARG A 581 -28.79 29.26 20.03
N SER A 582 -29.80 28.49 20.41
CA SER A 582 -31.22 28.87 20.28
C SER A 582 -31.81 29.40 21.62
N ALA A 583 -31.05 29.39 22.69
CA ALA A 583 -31.32 30.04 23.98
C ALA A 583 -30.40 31.27 24.16
#